data_e0563abd650ad5a766a0969f5c432ffd
#
_entry.id   e0563abd650ad5a766a0969f5c432ffd
#
_cell.length_a   1.000
_cell.length_b   1.000
_cell.length_c   1.000
_cell.angle_alpha   90.00
_cell.angle_beta   90.00
_cell.angle_gamma   90.00
#
_symmetry.space_group_name_H-M   'P 1'
#
loop_
_entity.id
_entity.type
_entity.pdbx_description
1 polymer ?
#
loop_
_entity_poly.entity_id
_entity_poly.type
_entity_poly.pdbx_seq_one_letter_code
_entity_poly.pdbx_strand_id
1 'polypeptide(L)'
;MATFFISSRQANIRFRRSRNPVIGDEFSSRHGQKGVYSQLWPNVDMPFSGVTGMRPDLIINPHAFPSRMTIAMLLESIAAKESESESNSLVDELGSMLTACGFNHHGVEVLYSGVYETELTCEIFIGPIYYQRLRHMVSDKFQFDTISNVWP
;
A
#
# COMPACT_ATOMS: atom_id res chain seq x y z
N MET A 1 -32.40 41.90 -34.68
CA MET A 1 -32.35 41.61 -33.22
C MET A 1 -31.81 40.22 -33.06
N ALA A 2 -30.52 40.10 -32.82
CA ALA A 2 -29.84 38.80 -32.71
C ALA A 2 -29.90 38.36 -31.24
N THR A 3 -30.70 37.34 -30.96
CA THR A 3 -30.79 36.74 -29.64
C THR A 3 -29.58 35.83 -29.47
N PHE A 4 -28.57 36.33 -28.80
CA PHE A 4 -27.45 35.48 -28.39
C PHE A 4 -27.94 34.58 -27.26
N PHE A 5 -28.24 33.34 -27.57
CA PHE A 5 -28.27 32.26 -26.56
C PHE A 5 -26.81 32.01 -26.12
N ILE A 6 -26.42 32.60 -25.04
CA ILE A 6 -25.23 32.21 -24.34
C ILE A 6 -25.57 30.85 -23.68
N SER A 7 -25.43 29.78 -24.42
CA SER A 7 -25.33 28.47 -23.78
C SER A 7 -24.05 28.50 -23.00
N SER A 8 -24.14 28.53 -21.68
CA SER A 8 -23.02 28.35 -20.78
C SER A 8 -22.45 26.95 -21.01
N ARG A 9 -21.52 26.83 -21.95
CA ARG A 9 -20.78 25.60 -22.17
C ARG A 9 -19.82 25.46 -21.00
N GLN A 10 -20.24 24.64 -20.08
CA GLN A 10 -19.41 24.31 -18.93
C GLN A 10 -18.33 23.31 -19.37
N ALA A 11 -17.08 23.75 -19.41
CA ALA A 11 -15.95 22.89 -19.73
C ALA A 11 -15.25 22.49 -18.44
N ASN A 12 -15.22 21.20 -18.12
CA ASN A 12 -14.43 20.67 -17.04
C ASN A 12 -13.05 20.26 -17.58
N ILE A 13 -12.04 21.04 -17.27
CA ILE A 13 -10.66 20.74 -17.64
C ILE A 13 -9.99 20.04 -16.47
N ARG A 14 -9.57 18.80 -16.67
CA ARG A 14 -8.82 18.04 -15.68
C ARG A 14 -7.34 18.00 -16.06
N PHE A 15 -6.50 18.57 -15.21
CA PHE A 15 -5.07 18.43 -15.34
C PHE A 15 -4.58 17.22 -14.54
N ARG A 16 -3.79 16.37 -15.18
CA ARG A 16 -3.12 15.25 -14.54
C ARG A 16 -1.63 15.53 -14.49
N ARG A 17 -1.09 15.61 -13.28
CA ARG A 17 0.34 15.74 -13.03
C ARG A 17 0.82 14.55 -12.22
N SER A 18 1.88 13.88 -12.67
CA SER A 18 2.55 12.85 -11.88
C SER A 18 3.22 13.47 -10.67
N ARG A 19 2.99 12.88 -9.50
CA ARG A 19 3.66 13.25 -8.25
C ARG A 19 4.20 12.00 -7.60
N ASN A 20 5.51 11.93 -7.41
CA ASN A 20 6.10 10.85 -6.65
C ASN A 20 5.65 10.93 -5.19
N PRO A 21 5.47 9.78 -4.51
CA PRO A 21 5.18 9.74 -3.09
C PRO A 21 6.29 10.41 -2.30
N VAL A 22 5.89 11.15 -1.28
CA VAL A 22 6.82 11.76 -0.32
C VAL A 22 6.43 11.36 1.10
N ILE A 23 7.39 11.42 2.00
CA ILE A 23 7.16 11.16 3.42
C ILE A 23 6.06 12.09 3.95
N GLY A 24 5.07 11.52 4.63
CA GLY A 24 3.89 12.23 5.11
C GLY A 24 2.63 12.05 4.26
N ASP A 25 2.74 11.51 3.06
CA ASP A 25 1.56 11.18 2.25
C ASP A 25 0.77 10.03 2.86
N GLU A 26 -0.55 10.06 2.70
CA GLU A 26 -1.43 8.99 3.17
C GLU A 26 -1.69 7.95 2.09
N PHE A 27 -1.60 6.70 2.49
CA PHE A 27 -1.94 5.52 1.71
C PHE A 27 -2.99 4.69 2.42
N SER A 28 -3.77 3.95 1.67
CA SER A 28 -4.77 3.04 2.22
C SER A 28 -4.98 1.83 1.34
N SER A 29 -5.27 0.70 1.98
CA SER A 29 -5.85 -0.45 1.30
C SER A 29 -7.34 -0.23 1.00
N ARG A 30 -7.94 -1.10 0.19
CA ARG A 30 -9.39 -1.09 -0.06
C ARG A 30 -10.23 -1.36 1.18
N HIS A 31 -9.63 -1.93 2.21
CA HIS A 31 -10.26 -2.28 3.48
C HIS A 31 -10.18 -1.16 4.54
N GLY A 32 -9.72 0.03 4.16
CA GLY A 32 -9.65 1.17 5.06
C GLY A 32 -8.45 1.17 5.99
N GLN A 33 -7.44 0.34 5.73
CA GLN A 33 -6.18 0.33 6.46
C GLN A 33 -5.30 1.48 6.00
N LYS A 34 -5.63 2.68 6.45
CA LYS A 34 -4.89 3.90 6.11
C LYS A 34 -3.69 4.09 7.02
N GLY A 35 -2.63 4.59 6.45
CA GLY A 35 -1.42 4.94 7.16
C GLY A 35 -0.67 6.06 6.49
N VAL A 36 0.18 6.73 7.26
CA VAL A 36 1.06 7.78 6.76
C VAL A 36 2.38 7.15 6.34
N TYR A 37 2.90 7.57 5.21
CA TYR A 37 4.19 7.16 4.70
C TYR A 37 5.30 7.78 5.56
N SER A 38 5.90 6.97 6.42
CA SER A 38 6.82 7.44 7.44
C SER A 38 8.27 7.44 7.00
N GLN A 39 8.64 6.51 6.11
CA GLN A 39 10.02 6.33 5.68
C GLN A 39 10.08 5.85 4.24
N LEU A 40 11.07 6.33 3.51
CA LEU A 40 11.37 5.94 2.15
C LEU A 40 12.73 5.25 2.17
N TRP A 41 12.73 3.94 1.90
CA TRP A 41 13.96 3.18 1.85
C TRP A 41 14.46 3.07 0.42
N PRO A 42 15.79 3.10 0.22
CA PRO A 42 16.38 2.74 -1.06
C PRO A 42 15.96 1.33 -1.47
N ASN A 43 15.68 1.15 -2.75
CA ASN A 43 15.24 -0.15 -3.25
C ASN A 43 16.27 -1.27 -3.03
N VAL A 44 17.56 -0.91 -2.94
CA VAL A 44 18.65 -1.85 -2.68
C VAL A 44 18.60 -2.41 -1.25
N ASP A 45 18.20 -1.55 -0.30
CA ASP A 45 18.19 -1.89 1.13
C ASP A 45 16.92 -2.63 1.56
N MET A 46 15.92 -2.71 0.66
CA MET A 46 14.67 -3.42 0.95
C MET A 46 14.90 -4.92 1.10
N PRO A 47 14.23 -5.57 2.05
CA PRO A 47 14.28 -7.02 2.18
C PRO A 47 13.71 -7.68 0.93
N PHE A 48 14.10 -8.91 0.67
CA PHE A 48 13.61 -9.68 -0.47
C PHE A 48 13.26 -11.12 -0.05
N SER A 49 12.29 -11.70 -0.74
CA SER A 49 11.86 -13.08 -0.50
C SER A 49 12.92 -14.06 -0.98
N GLY A 50 13.26 -15.05 -0.14
CA GLY A 50 14.15 -16.14 -0.52
C GLY A 50 13.55 -17.10 -1.53
N VAL A 51 12.22 -17.15 -1.67
CA VAL A 51 11.50 -18.02 -2.61
C VAL A 51 11.36 -17.40 -3.98
N THR A 52 10.87 -16.15 -4.02
CA THR A 52 10.54 -15.48 -5.27
C THR A 52 11.60 -14.46 -5.71
N GLY A 53 12.49 -14.05 -4.82
CA GLY A 53 13.43 -12.94 -5.04
C GLY A 53 12.76 -11.57 -5.10
N MET A 54 11.44 -11.50 -4.91
CA MET A 54 10.69 -10.25 -4.99
C MET A 54 10.92 -9.39 -3.75
N ARG A 55 10.97 -8.09 -3.97
CA ARG A 55 11.03 -7.07 -2.92
C ARG A 55 9.63 -6.52 -2.68
N PRO A 56 9.22 -6.29 -1.42
CA PRO A 56 7.96 -5.62 -1.13
C PRO A 56 8.02 -4.14 -1.51
N ASP A 57 6.93 -3.61 -2.05
CA ASP A 57 6.79 -2.18 -2.33
C ASP A 57 6.41 -1.40 -1.06
N LEU A 58 5.80 -2.08 -0.10
CA LEU A 58 5.29 -1.49 1.13
C LEU A 58 5.48 -2.43 2.31
N ILE A 59 5.94 -1.89 3.44
CA ILE A 59 6.06 -2.59 4.71
C ILE A 59 5.09 -1.96 5.69
N ILE A 60 4.25 -2.79 6.32
CA ILE A 60 3.24 -2.36 7.28
C ILE A 60 3.47 -3.06 8.62
N ASN A 61 3.27 -2.32 9.72
CA ASN A 61 3.29 -2.90 11.04
C ASN A 61 2.09 -3.85 11.24
N PRO A 62 2.29 -5.13 11.56
CA PRO A 62 1.22 -6.11 11.73
C PRO A 62 0.25 -5.77 12.88
N HIS A 63 0.66 -5.01 13.88
CA HIS A 63 -0.20 -4.58 14.99
C HIS A 63 -1.38 -3.69 14.53
N ALA A 64 -1.33 -3.16 13.33
CA ALA A 64 -2.43 -2.40 12.77
C ALA A 64 -3.66 -3.27 12.43
N PHE A 65 -3.49 -4.56 12.17
CA PHE A 65 -4.59 -5.45 11.76
C PHE A 65 -5.59 -5.75 12.88
N PRO A 66 -5.18 -6.20 14.08
CA PRO A 66 -6.11 -6.52 15.15
C PRO A 66 -6.88 -5.29 15.64
N SER A 67 -6.20 -4.16 15.78
CA SER A 67 -6.81 -2.92 16.31
C SER A 67 -7.85 -2.31 15.39
N ARG A 68 -7.71 -2.50 14.07
CA ARG A 68 -8.63 -1.93 13.07
C ARG A 68 -9.59 -2.93 12.46
N MET A 69 -9.57 -4.18 12.92
CA MET A 69 -10.46 -5.26 12.47
C MET A 69 -10.47 -5.45 10.95
N THR A 70 -9.31 -5.35 10.30
CA THR A 70 -9.17 -5.42 8.83
C THR A 70 -8.67 -6.79 8.36
N ILE A 71 -9.24 -7.88 8.89
CA ILE A 71 -8.88 -9.27 8.54
C ILE A 71 -9.06 -9.54 7.04
N ALA A 72 -10.04 -8.91 6.42
CA ALA A 72 -10.29 -9.04 4.98
C ALA A 72 -9.08 -8.62 4.11
N MET A 73 -8.21 -7.76 4.60
CA MET A 73 -6.98 -7.39 3.93
C MET A 73 -5.99 -8.57 3.87
N LEU A 74 -5.89 -9.37 4.93
CA LEU A 74 -5.06 -10.58 4.93
C LEU A 74 -5.64 -11.63 3.98
N LEU A 75 -6.95 -11.82 4.01
CA LEU A 75 -7.63 -12.73 3.08
C LEU A 75 -7.45 -12.33 1.63
N GLU A 76 -7.53 -11.03 1.32
CA GLU A 76 -7.22 -10.51 -0.01
C GLU A 76 -5.79 -10.86 -0.43
N SER A 77 -4.83 -10.68 0.46
CA SER A 77 -3.42 -10.95 0.16
C SER A 77 -3.13 -12.44 -0.02
N ILE A 78 -3.78 -13.31 0.77
CA ILE A 78 -3.66 -14.75 0.62
C ILE A 78 -4.28 -15.18 -0.71
N ALA A 79 -5.51 -14.76 -0.99
CA ALA A 79 -6.21 -15.10 -2.23
C ALA A 79 -5.50 -14.56 -3.49
N ALA A 80 -4.86 -13.39 -3.40
CA ALA A 80 -4.11 -12.83 -4.51
C ALA A 80 -2.75 -13.51 -4.74
N LYS A 81 -2.24 -14.24 -3.75
CA LYS A 81 -1.04 -15.08 -3.87
C LYS A 81 -1.36 -16.39 -4.61
N GLU A 82 -2.62 -16.77 -4.61
CA GLU A 82 -3.18 -17.89 -5.34
C GLU A 82 -3.83 -17.38 -6.62
N SER A 83 -3.35 -17.78 -7.76
CA SER A 83 -4.06 -17.55 -9.02
C SER A 83 -5.02 -18.72 -9.27
N GLU A 84 -6.32 -18.45 -9.12
CA GLU A 84 -7.45 -19.32 -9.51
C GLU A 84 -7.79 -20.50 -8.61
N SER A 85 -8.82 -20.34 -7.76
CA SER A 85 -9.82 -21.40 -7.57
C SER A 85 -11.11 -20.92 -6.90
N GLU A 86 -12.21 -21.52 -7.33
CA GLU A 86 -13.54 -21.39 -6.72
C GLU A 86 -13.68 -22.44 -5.61
N SER A 87 -13.75 -22.01 -4.35
CA SER A 87 -14.14 -22.95 -3.30
C SER A 87 -14.72 -22.35 -2.01
N ASN A 88 -15.40 -23.19 -1.26
CA ASN A 88 -16.36 -22.84 -0.23
C ASN A 88 -15.85 -22.78 1.22
N SER A 89 -14.57 -23.07 1.50
CA SER A 89 -13.99 -23.08 2.85
C SER A 89 -12.73 -22.22 2.93
N LEU A 90 -12.84 -21.04 3.53
CA LEU A 90 -11.92 -19.95 3.26
C LEU A 90 -10.48 -20.09 3.79
N VAL A 91 -10.22 -20.75 4.88
CA VAL A 91 -8.89 -20.68 5.54
C VAL A 91 -8.04 -21.94 5.35
N ASP A 92 -8.62 -23.10 5.60
CA ASP A 92 -7.87 -24.36 5.49
C ASP A 92 -7.61 -24.75 4.03
N GLU A 93 -8.52 -24.33 3.18
CA GLU A 93 -8.43 -24.56 1.74
C GLU A 93 -7.41 -23.64 1.08
N LEU A 94 -7.43 -22.35 1.42
CA LEU A 94 -6.40 -21.40 1.02
C LEU A 94 -5.01 -21.85 1.45
N GLY A 95 -4.84 -22.35 2.67
CA GLY A 95 -3.57 -22.89 3.13
C GLY A 95 -3.11 -24.14 2.39
N SER A 96 -4.04 -25.03 2.04
CA SER A 96 -3.74 -26.22 1.25
C SER A 96 -3.30 -25.87 -0.17
N MET A 97 -3.92 -24.87 -0.76
CA MET A 97 -3.61 -24.36 -2.10
C MET A 97 -2.27 -23.64 -2.13
N LEU A 98 -1.96 -22.79 -1.12
CA LEU A 98 -0.64 -22.22 -0.97
C LEU A 98 0.44 -23.29 -0.93
N THR A 99 0.19 -24.38 -0.20
CA THR A 99 1.11 -25.50 -0.13
C THR A 99 1.27 -26.20 -1.49
N ALA A 100 0.20 -26.33 -2.25
CA ALA A 100 0.24 -26.89 -3.60
C ALA A 100 1.05 -26.01 -4.57
N CYS A 101 1.03 -24.68 -4.36
CA CYS A 101 1.84 -23.72 -5.11
C CYS A 101 3.29 -23.64 -4.62
N GLY A 102 3.68 -24.40 -3.59
CA GLY A 102 5.03 -24.41 -3.04
C GLY A 102 5.30 -23.35 -1.96
N PHE A 103 4.26 -22.69 -1.46
CA PHE A 103 4.35 -21.75 -0.35
C PHE A 103 4.05 -22.42 1.01
N ASN A 104 4.38 -21.73 2.09
CA ASN A 104 4.00 -22.16 3.41
C ASN A 104 2.46 -22.06 3.59
N HIS A 105 1.86 -23.02 4.30
CA HIS A 105 0.42 -23.06 4.59
C HIS A 105 -0.14 -21.75 5.18
N HIS A 106 0.64 -21.03 5.95
CA HIS A 106 0.27 -19.75 6.58
C HIS A 106 0.73 -18.53 5.79
N GLY A 107 1.29 -18.70 4.59
CA GLY A 107 1.77 -17.61 3.75
C GLY A 107 3.03 -16.90 4.26
N VAL A 108 3.68 -17.46 5.27
CA VAL A 108 4.93 -16.94 5.82
C VAL A 108 6.09 -17.30 4.89
N GLU A 109 6.97 -16.36 4.67
CA GLU A 109 8.17 -16.55 3.85
C GLU A 109 9.42 -16.12 4.60
N VAL A 110 10.54 -16.77 4.25
CA VAL A 110 11.86 -16.35 4.69
C VAL A 110 12.30 -15.17 3.84
N LEU A 111 12.61 -14.06 4.49
CA LEU A 111 13.15 -12.88 3.85
C LEU A 111 14.59 -12.65 4.24
N TYR A 112 15.34 -12.10 3.31
CA TYR A 112 16.72 -11.68 3.51
C TYR A 112 16.79 -10.16 3.60
N SER A 113 17.65 -9.66 4.48
CA SER A 113 17.91 -8.23 4.60
C SER A 113 18.66 -7.72 3.38
N GLY A 114 18.18 -6.65 2.74
CA GLY A 114 18.92 -6.00 1.66
C GLY A 114 20.19 -5.29 2.12
N VAL A 115 20.26 -4.90 3.40
CA VAL A 115 21.41 -4.16 3.97
C VAL A 115 22.52 -5.12 4.43
N TYR A 116 22.15 -6.21 5.14
CA TYR A 116 23.11 -7.11 5.76
C TYR A 116 23.30 -8.41 4.99
N GLU A 117 22.49 -8.66 3.97
CA GLU A 117 22.48 -9.89 3.16
C GLU A 117 22.32 -11.16 4.01
N THR A 118 21.73 -11.01 5.21
CA THR A 118 21.48 -12.10 6.14
C THR A 118 20.01 -12.42 6.21
N GLU A 119 19.70 -13.68 6.53
CA GLU A 119 18.34 -14.13 6.76
C GLU A 119 17.71 -13.40 7.94
N LEU A 120 16.47 -12.95 7.77
CA LEU A 120 15.65 -12.39 8.84
C LEU A 120 15.02 -13.53 9.62
N THR A 121 15.49 -13.76 10.85
CA THR A 121 15.02 -14.82 11.75
C THR A 121 13.66 -14.48 12.37
N CYS A 122 12.67 -14.21 11.53
CA CYS A 122 11.30 -13.90 11.95
C CYS A 122 10.29 -14.38 10.90
N GLU A 123 9.09 -14.66 11.37
CA GLU A 123 7.98 -15.03 10.50
C GLU A 123 7.43 -13.77 9.85
N ILE A 124 7.62 -13.63 8.54
CA ILE A 124 7.15 -12.49 7.77
C ILE A 124 6.12 -12.96 6.75
N PHE A 125 4.95 -12.34 6.80
CA PHE A 125 3.92 -12.51 5.80
C PHE A 125 4.15 -11.52 4.66
N ILE A 126 4.22 -12.01 3.43
CA ILE A 126 4.31 -11.21 2.22
C ILE A 126 3.27 -11.71 1.21
N GLY A 127 2.56 -10.79 0.59
CA GLY A 127 1.60 -11.10 -0.44
C GLY A 127 1.13 -9.86 -1.18
N PRO A 128 0.60 -10.01 -2.40
CA PRO A 128 0.09 -8.90 -3.18
C PRO A 128 -1.21 -8.37 -2.57
N ILE A 129 -1.34 -7.05 -2.60
CA ILE A 129 -2.53 -6.35 -2.12
C ILE A 129 -2.73 -5.07 -2.92
N TYR A 130 -3.99 -4.70 -3.13
CA TYR A 130 -4.29 -3.43 -3.76
C TYR A 130 -4.15 -2.29 -2.77
N TYR A 131 -3.20 -1.41 -3.02
CA TYR A 131 -2.92 -0.23 -2.21
C TYR A 131 -3.06 1.03 -3.03
N GLN A 132 -3.59 2.10 -2.44
CA GLN A 132 -3.86 3.34 -3.14
C GLN A 132 -3.37 4.54 -2.33
N ARG A 133 -2.86 5.54 -3.04
CA ARG A 133 -2.52 6.83 -2.47
C ARG A 133 -3.79 7.64 -2.27
N LEU A 134 -3.98 8.18 -1.09
CA LEU A 134 -5.10 9.05 -0.79
C LEU A 134 -4.84 10.48 -1.26
N ARG A 135 -5.92 11.26 -1.34
CA ARG A 135 -5.87 12.69 -1.70
C ARG A 135 -5.08 13.54 -0.69
N HIS A 136 -4.91 13.06 0.52
CA HIS A 136 -4.24 13.76 1.60
C HIS A 136 -2.72 13.70 1.42
N MET A 137 -2.23 14.61 0.59
CA MET A 137 -0.80 14.73 0.29
C MET A 137 -0.20 15.89 1.09
N VAL A 138 1.01 15.70 1.59
CA VAL A 138 1.73 16.73 2.36
C VAL A 138 1.90 18.01 1.56
N SER A 139 2.21 17.90 0.28
CA SER A 139 2.40 19.05 -0.60
C SER A 139 1.17 19.95 -0.76
N ASP A 140 -0.03 19.43 -0.49
CA ASP A 140 -1.29 20.18 -0.58
C ASP A 140 -1.71 20.77 0.77
N LYS A 141 -1.04 20.41 1.87
CA LYS A 141 -1.33 20.86 3.24
C LYS A 141 -0.26 21.82 3.78
N PHE A 142 0.56 22.36 2.92
CA PHE A 142 1.65 23.24 3.29
C PHE A 142 1.11 24.64 3.61
N GLN A 143 1.39 25.13 4.81
CA GLN A 143 1.09 26.49 5.24
C GLN A 143 2.40 27.23 5.50
N PHE A 144 2.55 28.40 4.89
CA PHE A 144 3.55 29.38 5.29
C PHE A 144 2.94 30.28 6.36
N ASP A 145 3.36 30.13 7.59
CA ASP A 145 3.19 31.18 8.58
C ASP A 145 4.23 32.25 8.30
N THR A 146 3.79 33.32 7.67
CA THR A 146 4.60 34.51 7.56
C THR A 146 4.64 35.11 8.96
N ILE A 147 5.72 34.88 9.69
CA ILE A 147 6.01 35.60 10.93
C ILE A 147 6.28 37.07 10.53
N SER A 148 5.23 37.80 10.31
CA SER A 148 5.32 39.25 9.99
C SER A 148 5.24 40.14 11.22
N ASN A 149 5.48 39.61 12.41
CA ASN A 149 5.51 40.41 13.64
C ASN A 149 6.60 39.93 14.58
N VAL A 150 7.84 40.06 14.16
CA VAL A 150 8.92 40.24 15.13
C VAL A 150 8.93 41.76 15.44
N TRP A 151 8.32 42.15 16.53
CA TRP A 151 8.48 43.47 17.10
C TRP A 151 9.90 43.61 17.60
N PRO A 152 10.53 44.77 17.36
CA PRO A 152 11.84 45.03 17.89
C PRO A 152 11.82 45.19 19.42
#